data_35d43bd23a3e4868ddc48fa9fe9d74be
#
_entry.id   35d43bd23a3e4868ddc48fa9fe9d74be
#
_cell.length_a   1.000
_cell.length_b   1.000
_cell.length_c   1.000
_cell.angle_alpha   90.00
_cell.angle_beta   90.00
_cell.angle_gamma   90.00
#
_symmetry.space_group_name_H-M   'P 1'
#
loop_
_entity.id
_entity.type
_entity.pdbx_description
1 polymer ?
#
loop_
_entity_poly.entity_id
_entity_poly.type
_entity_poly.pdbx_seq_one_letter_code
_entity_poly.pdbx_strand_id
1 'polypeptide(L)'
;IYENLTIQTNLIHAAYESGVRKLIFLGSSCIYPKLSNQPIKEEYLLSGKLETTNDAYAIAKIAGLKMCEAYNKQYKLKYICLMPTNLYGPNDNYDLKNSHFFPALLKKIYRAKKEKKKYIKVWGNGKSKRELMNVYDLADACEFFLKKNTKHTVINVGTGKEKTIREFCYYIMKKLNCDLKIKFDKNKPNGTPRKILNCNIAKSHGWTSKISLDKGFKMTFENFIENYNKFN
;
A
#
# COMPACT_ATOMS: atom_id res chain seq x y z
N ILE A 1 8.77 -8.67 -12.31
CA ILE A 1 7.71 -9.61 -12.71
C ILE A 1 8.06 -11.05 -12.39
N TYR A 2 9.21 -11.55 -12.81
CA TYR A 2 9.62 -12.96 -12.65
C TYR A 2 9.55 -13.43 -11.19
N GLU A 3 10.25 -12.77 -10.28
CA GLU A 3 10.28 -13.15 -8.85
C GLU A 3 8.87 -13.25 -8.24
N ASN A 4 8.03 -12.24 -8.47
CA ASN A 4 6.66 -12.24 -7.93
C ASN A 4 5.82 -13.41 -8.50
N LEU A 5 5.92 -13.68 -9.81
CA LEU A 5 5.22 -14.80 -10.42
C LEU A 5 5.69 -16.13 -9.85
N THR A 6 7.01 -16.36 -9.80
CA THR A 6 7.58 -17.62 -9.31
C THR A 6 7.21 -17.87 -7.84
N ILE A 7 7.41 -16.87 -6.96
CA ILE A 7 7.10 -17.03 -5.53
C ILE A 7 5.63 -17.34 -5.32
N GLN A 8 4.74 -16.54 -5.87
CA GLN A 8 3.30 -16.71 -5.61
C GLN A 8 2.73 -17.98 -6.25
N THR A 9 3.19 -18.34 -7.46
CA THR A 9 2.73 -19.57 -8.14
C THR A 9 3.13 -20.80 -7.33
N ASN A 10 4.39 -20.87 -6.90
CA ASN A 10 4.89 -21.99 -6.11
C ASN A 10 4.19 -22.07 -4.76
N LEU A 11 4.04 -20.94 -4.04
CA LEU A 11 3.39 -20.92 -2.72
C LEU A 11 1.91 -21.29 -2.78
N ILE A 12 1.15 -20.77 -3.76
CA ILE A 12 -0.27 -21.08 -3.91
C ILE A 12 -0.46 -22.55 -4.26
N HIS A 13 0.38 -23.10 -5.17
CA HIS A 13 0.30 -24.49 -5.56
C HIS A 13 0.71 -25.43 -4.43
N ALA A 14 1.85 -25.19 -3.79
CA ALA A 14 2.32 -25.98 -2.65
C ALA A 14 1.32 -25.96 -1.47
N ALA A 15 0.66 -24.83 -1.22
CA ALA A 15 -0.39 -24.74 -0.22
C ALA A 15 -1.57 -25.68 -0.53
N TYR A 16 -1.97 -25.76 -1.81
CA TYR A 16 -3.00 -26.70 -2.26
C TYR A 16 -2.56 -28.16 -2.06
N GLU A 17 -1.36 -28.53 -2.55
CA GLU A 17 -0.82 -29.89 -2.43
C GLU A 17 -0.66 -30.35 -0.98
N SER A 18 -0.31 -29.40 -0.09
CA SER A 18 -0.20 -29.63 1.36
C SER A 18 -1.55 -29.63 2.10
N GLY A 19 -2.67 -29.55 1.39
CA GLY A 19 -4.01 -29.60 1.98
C GLY A 19 -4.46 -28.33 2.69
N VAL A 20 -3.78 -27.18 2.47
CA VAL A 20 -4.15 -25.89 3.06
C VAL A 20 -5.48 -25.40 2.48
N ARG A 21 -6.52 -25.35 3.30
CA ARG A 21 -7.89 -24.98 2.88
C ARG A 21 -8.15 -23.48 2.86
N LYS A 22 -7.41 -22.69 3.64
CA LYS A 22 -7.51 -21.23 3.71
C LYS A 22 -6.13 -20.60 3.54
N LEU A 23 -6.04 -19.56 2.73
CA LEU A 23 -4.82 -18.79 2.49
C LEU A 23 -5.18 -17.32 2.31
N ILE A 24 -4.36 -16.43 2.85
CA ILE A 24 -4.42 -14.99 2.54
C ILE A 24 -3.33 -14.68 1.53
N PHE A 25 -3.73 -14.24 0.34
CA PHE A 25 -2.83 -13.70 -0.68
C PHE A 25 -2.80 -12.17 -0.57
N LEU A 26 -1.62 -11.61 -0.38
CA LEU A 26 -1.44 -10.16 -0.37
C LEU A 26 -1.26 -9.65 -1.81
N GLY A 27 -2.34 -9.09 -2.34
CA GLY A 27 -2.32 -8.35 -3.58
C GLY A 27 -1.83 -6.91 -3.39
N SER A 28 -2.38 -5.98 -4.16
CA SER A 28 -2.04 -4.56 -4.07
C SER A 28 -3.13 -3.72 -4.73
N SER A 29 -3.39 -2.52 -4.24
CA SER A 29 -4.22 -1.54 -4.95
C SER A 29 -3.63 -1.08 -6.29
N CYS A 30 -2.39 -1.46 -6.62
CA CYS A 30 -1.76 -1.18 -7.92
C CYS A 30 -2.35 -2.00 -9.07
N ILE A 31 -3.12 -3.07 -8.78
CA ILE A 31 -3.77 -3.91 -9.79
C ILE A 31 -4.94 -3.23 -10.49
N TYR A 32 -5.48 -2.16 -9.91
CA TYR A 32 -6.60 -1.44 -10.48
C TYR A 32 -6.16 -0.50 -11.59
N PRO A 33 -7.03 -0.25 -12.59
CA PRO A 33 -6.72 0.69 -13.66
C PRO A 33 -6.34 2.08 -13.15
N LYS A 34 -5.40 2.73 -13.86
CA LYS A 34 -4.88 4.06 -13.51
C LYS A 34 -5.97 5.11 -13.32
N LEU A 35 -7.01 5.06 -14.15
CA LEU A 35 -8.11 6.02 -14.19
C LEU A 35 -9.42 5.42 -13.68
N SER A 36 -9.37 4.44 -12.78
CA SER A 36 -10.56 3.89 -12.13
C SER A 36 -11.39 4.98 -11.44
N ASN A 37 -12.70 4.80 -11.45
CA ASN A 37 -13.62 5.59 -10.62
C ASN A 37 -13.20 5.47 -9.13
N GLN A 38 -13.47 6.54 -8.39
CA GLN A 38 -13.02 6.66 -7.00
C GLN A 38 -14.21 6.87 -6.05
N PRO A 39 -14.28 6.19 -4.92
CA PRO A 39 -13.33 5.17 -4.41
C PRO A 39 -13.32 3.89 -5.25
N ILE A 40 -12.14 3.25 -5.37
CA ILE A 40 -11.94 2.06 -6.22
C ILE A 40 -12.64 0.86 -5.60
N LYS A 41 -13.55 0.24 -6.34
CA LYS A 41 -14.22 -1.00 -5.96
C LYS A 41 -13.49 -2.23 -6.52
N GLU A 42 -13.70 -3.38 -5.90
CA GLU A 42 -13.10 -4.66 -6.31
C GLU A 42 -13.50 -5.05 -7.74
N GLU A 43 -14.71 -4.72 -8.16
CA GLU A 43 -15.24 -4.98 -9.51
C GLU A 43 -14.54 -4.19 -10.63
N TYR A 44 -13.72 -3.19 -10.30
CA TYR A 44 -12.99 -2.42 -11.30
C TYR A 44 -11.69 -3.09 -11.77
N LEU A 45 -11.38 -4.27 -11.23
CA LEU A 45 -10.24 -5.07 -11.70
C LEU A 45 -10.39 -5.37 -13.20
N LEU A 46 -9.32 -5.11 -13.98
CA LEU A 46 -9.25 -5.33 -15.43
C LEU A 46 -10.22 -4.48 -16.27
N SER A 47 -10.84 -3.45 -15.73
CA SER A 47 -11.75 -2.56 -16.48
C SER A 47 -11.04 -1.47 -17.30
N GLY A 48 -9.70 -1.44 -17.34
CA GLY A 48 -8.95 -0.44 -18.07
C GLY A 48 -7.43 -0.60 -17.95
N LYS A 49 -6.67 0.35 -18.53
CA LYS A 49 -5.20 0.31 -18.57
C LYS A 49 -4.58 0.53 -17.19
N LEU A 50 -3.57 -0.26 -16.89
CA LEU A 50 -2.76 -0.15 -15.68
C LEU A 50 -1.86 1.12 -15.69
N GLU A 51 -1.31 1.47 -14.53
CA GLU A 51 -0.27 2.50 -14.45
C GLU A 51 1.05 1.95 -15.01
N THR A 52 1.54 2.53 -16.09
CA THR A 52 2.68 2.03 -16.86
C THR A 52 4.00 1.95 -16.09
N THR A 53 4.15 2.75 -15.02
CA THR A 53 5.39 2.75 -14.21
C THR A 53 5.53 1.54 -13.30
N ASN A 54 4.45 0.74 -13.12
CA ASN A 54 4.43 -0.45 -12.28
C ASN A 54 3.53 -1.58 -12.83
N ASP A 55 3.22 -1.56 -14.11
CA ASP A 55 2.34 -2.53 -14.75
C ASP A 55 2.86 -3.97 -14.63
N ALA A 56 4.16 -4.19 -14.76
CA ALA A 56 4.77 -5.50 -14.61
C ALA A 56 4.52 -6.12 -13.20
N TYR A 57 4.59 -5.30 -12.15
CA TYR A 57 4.22 -5.70 -10.80
C TYR A 57 2.72 -5.96 -10.67
N ALA A 58 1.91 -5.06 -11.22
CA ALA A 58 0.45 -5.18 -11.19
C ALA A 58 -0.02 -6.46 -11.89
N ILE A 59 0.52 -6.76 -13.08
CA ILE A 59 0.22 -7.99 -13.83
C ILE A 59 0.58 -9.24 -13.02
N ALA A 60 1.76 -9.25 -12.39
CA ALA A 60 2.13 -10.37 -11.53
C ALA A 60 1.12 -10.58 -10.39
N LYS A 61 0.72 -9.50 -9.69
CA LYS A 61 -0.27 -9.59 -8.60
C LYS A 61 -1.67 -9.99 -9.10
N ILE A 62 -2.09 -9.54 -10.28
CA ILE A 62 -3.32 -10.00 -10.94
C ILE A 62 -3.27 -11.50 -11.22
N ALA A 63 -2.14 -12.01 -11.73
CA ALA A 63 -1.98 -13.44 -11.99
C ALA A 63 -2.14 -14.28 -10.72
N GLY A 64 -1.51 -13.89 -9.60
CA GLY A 64 -1.68 -14.57 -8.30
C GLY A 64 -3.12 -14.53 -7.79
N LEU A 65 -3.80 -13.40 -7.93
CA LEU A 65 -5.22 -13.27 -7.59
C LEU A 65 -6.06 -14.23 -8.43
N LYS A 66 -5.86 -14.24 -9.76
CA LYS A 66 -6.59 -15.14 -10.67
C LYS A 66 -6.32 -16.60 -10.39
N MET A 67 -5.11 -16.95 -9.98
CA MET A 67 -4.76 -18.28 -9.53
C MET A 67 -5.57 -18.66 -8.27
N CYS A 68 -5.66 -17.79 -7.27
CA CYS A 68 -6.50 -18.02 -6.09
C CYS A 68 -7.98 -18.21 -6.45
N GLU A 69 -8.54 -17.41 -7.37
CA GLU A 69 -9.91 -17.57 -7.86
C GLU A 69 -10.13 -18.92 -8.55
N ALA A 70 -9.19 -19.33 -9.41
CA ALA A 70 -9.25 -20.60 -10.13
C ALA A 70 -9.21 -21.79 -9.16
N TYR A 71 -8.30 -21.77 -8.18
CA TYR A 71 -8.19 -22.81 -7.16
C TYR A 71 -9.42 -22.89 -6.27
N ASN A 72 -10.00 -21.76 -5.86
CA ASN A 72 -11.26 -21.71 -5.12
C ASN A 72 -12.39 -22.39 -5.90
N LYS A 73 -12.49 -22.12 -7.21
CA LYS A 73 -13.53 -22.69 -8.06
C LYS A 73 -13.34 -24.18 -8.28
N GLN A 74 -12.12 -24.59 -8.64
CA GLN A 74 -11.78 -25.96 -9.03
C GLN A 74 -11.75 -26.91 -7.83
N TYR A 75 -11.12 -26.49 -6.74
CA TYR A 75 -10.84 -27.35 -5.58
C TYR A 75 -11.66 -27.03 -4.34
N LYS A 76 -12.64 -26.10 -4.45
CA LYS A 76 -13.53 -25.68 -3.36
C LYS A 76 -12.74 -25.14 -2.14
N LEU A 77 -11.66 -24.40 -2.40
CA LEU A 77 -10.82 -23.78 -1.39
C LEU A 77 -11.42 -22.43 -0.94
N LYS A 78 -10.79 -21.80 0.06
CA LYS A 78 -11.18 -20.50 0.62
C LYS A 78 -9.97 -19.57 0.68
N TYR A 79 -9.30 -19.37 -0.47
CA TYR A 79 -8.20 -18.46 -0.61
C TYR A 79 -8.74 -17.04 -0.79
N ILE A 80 -8.29 -16.10 0.03
CA ILE A 80 -8.75 -14.71 0.05
C ILE A 80 -7.60 -13.81 -0.37
N CYS A 81 -7.87 -12.88 -1.29
CA CYS A 81 -6.91 -11.89 -1.76
C CYS A 81 -7.22 -10.54 -1.11
N LEU A 82 -6.37 -10.06 -0.24
CA LEU A 82 -6.49 -8.73 0.33
C LEU A 82 -5.77 -7.71 -0.55
N MET A 83 -6.47 -6.63 -0.89
CA MET A 83 -5.93 -5.52 -1.68
C MET A 83 -5.63 -4.33 -0.77
N PRO A 84 -4.43 -4.26 -0.17
CA PRO A 84 -4.09 -3.13 0.68
C PRO A 84 -3.86 -1.86 -0.12
N THR A 85 -4.20 -0.73 0.50
CA THR A 85 -3.76 0.59 0.08
C THR A 85 -2.25 0.79 0.35
N ASN A 86 -1.71 2.01 0.18
CA ASN A 86 -0.29 2.21 0.49
C ASN A 86 -0.03 1.99 1.98
N LEU A 87 0.93 1.14 2.27
CA LEU A 87 1.32 0.81 3.63
C LEU A 87 2.43 1.72 4.12
N TYR A 88 2.51 1.89 5.44
CA TYR A 88 3.61 2.50 6.15
C TYR A 88 3.69 1.94 7.57
N GLY A 89 4.84 2.01 8.21
CA GLY A 89 4.98 1.51 9.57
C GLY A 89 6.42 1.34 10.01
N PRO A 90 6.64 0.75 11.19
CA PRO A 90 7.96 0.31 11.62
C PRO A 90 8.59 -0.65 10.61
N ASN A 91 9.92 -0.63 10.51
CA ASN A 91 10.73 -1.45 9.60
C ASN A 91 10.47 -1.20 8.10
N ASP A 92 9.95 -0.02 7.73
CA ASP A 92 9.76 0.38 6.34
C ASP A 92 11.12 0.58 5.63
N ASN A 93 11.10 0.57 4.30
CA ASN A 93 12.27 0.86 3.49
C ASN A 93 12.47 2.36 3.33
N TYR A 94 13.59 2.90 3.80
CA TYR A 94 13.95 4.33 3.70
C TYR A 94 14.98 4.63 2.61
N ASP A 95 15.29 3.70 1.71
CA ASP A 95 16.12 3.98 0.55
C ASP A 95 15.44 4.98 -0.39
N LEU A 96 16.09 6.12 -0.67
CA LEU A 96 15.48 7.20 -1.45
C LEU A 96 15.26 6.87 -2.94
N LYS A 97 15.87 5.77 -3.44
CA LYS A 97 15.69 5.31 -4.82
C LYS A 97 14.52 4.34 -4.94
N ASN A 98 14.34 3.46 -3.94
CA ASN A 98 13.45 2.31 -4.01
C ASN A 98 12.30 2.32 -3.00
N SER A 99 12.26 3.29 -2.07
CA SER A 99 11.21 3.38 -1.07
C SER A 99 9.91 3.96 -1.60
N HIS A 100 8.81 3.61 -0.94
CA HIS A 100 7.52 4.26 -1.17
C HIS A 100 7.56 5.74 -0.78
N PHE A 101 6.56 6.49 -1.28
CA PHE A 101 6.56 7.96 -1.14
C PHE A 101 6.60 8.44 0.31
N PHE A 102 5.90 7.77 1.24
CA PHE A 102 5.78 8.24 2.62
C PHE A 102 7.10 8.09 3.41
N PRO A 103 7.76 6.92 3.45
CA PRO A 103 9.09 6.81 4.06
C PRO A 103 10.14 7.68 3.36
N ALA A 104 10.07 7.85 2.02
CA ALA A 104 10.94 8.78 1.31
C ALA A 104 10.74 10.24 1.76
N LEU A 105 9.49 10.69 1.94
CA LEU A 105 9.18 12.03 2.44
C LEU A 105 9.68 12.22 3.88
N LEU A 106 9.44 11.23 4.74
CA LEU A 106 9.90 11.27 6.13
C LEU A 106 11.42 11.43 6.21
N LYS A 107 12.18 10.57 5.50
CA LYS A 107 13.64 10.65 5.46
C LYS A 107 14.13 11.98 4.89
N LYS A 108 13.55 12.46 3.78
CA LYS A 108 13.92 13.74 3.15
C LYS A 108 13.70 14.93 4.08
N ILE A 109 12.54 15.00 4.74
CA ILE A 109 12.20 16.11 5.64
C ILE A 109 13.08 16.05 6.90
N TYR A 110 13.24 14.88 7.50
CA TYR A 110 14.09 14.70 8.67
C TYR A 110 15.55 15.10 8.38
N ARG A 111 16.11 14.60 7.27
CA ARG A 111 17.48 14.92 6.85
C ARG A 111 17.65 16.42 6.58
N ALA A 112 16.69 17.06 5.88
CA ALA A 112 16.73 18.49 5.61
C ALA A 112 16.67 19.33 6.90
N LYS A 113 15.87 18.91 7.89
CA LYS A 113 15.85 19.51 9.22
C LYS A 113 17.22 19.39 9.91
N LYS A 114 17.79 18.17 9.95
CA LYS A 114 19.11 17.91 10.60
C LYS A 114 20.22 18.73 9.95
N GLU A 115 20.21 18.84 8.62
CA GLU A 115 21.21 19.60 7.84
C GLU A 115 20.87 21.10 7.71
N LYS A 116 19.87 21.60 8.43
CA LYS A 116 19.42 23.01 8.41
C LYS A 116 19.16 23.55 7.00
N LYS A 117 18.66 22.70 6.08
CA LYS A 117 18.31 23.10 4.71
C LYS A 117 17.08 24.00 4.72
N LYS A 118 16.99 24.88 3.71
CA LYS A 118 15.85 25.78 3.54
C LYS A 118 14.68 25.16 2.78
N TYR A 119 14.89 24.05 2.04
CA TYR A 119 13.88 23.41 1.20
C TYR A 119 14.13 21.92 0.99
N ILE A 120 13.07 21.23 0.58
CA ILE A 120 13.11 19.84 0.06
C ILE A 120 12.65 19.79 -1.39
N LYS A 121 13.15 18.80 -2.16
CA LYS A 121 12.65 18.47 -3.50
C LYS A 121 11.70 17.28 -3.43
N VAL A 122 10.49 17.43 -3.99
CA VAL A 122 9.45 16.40 -4.05
C VAL A 122 9.05 16.17 -5.50
N TRP A 123 8.94 14.92 -5.92
CA TRP A 123 8.59 14.56 -7.29
C TRP A 123 7.15 14.96 -7.63
N GLY A 124 6.91 15.31 -8.90
CA GLY A 124 5.61 15.66 -9.43
C GLY A 124 5.17 17.07 -9.03
N ASN A 125 3.86 17.30 -8.97
CA ASN A 125 3.24 18.59 -8.66
C ASN A 125 2.63 18.66 -7.24
N GLY A 126 2.67 17.56 -6.49
CA GLY A 126 2.14 17.46 -5.15
C GLY A 126 0.61 17.35 -5.02
N LYS A 127 -0.12 17.32 -6.14
CA LYS A 127 -1.60 17.27 -6.17
C LYS A 127 -2.16 15.85 -6.10
N SER A 128 -1.36 14.83 -6.44
CA SER A 128 -1.80 13.43 -6.37
C SER A 128 -2.23 13.06 -4.96
N LYS A 129 -3.37 12.36 -4.85
CA LYS A 129 -3.95 11.94 -3.57
C LYS A 129 -3.62 10.48 -3.28
N ARG A 130 -3.28 10.19 -2.04
CA ARG A 130 -2.96 8.85 -1.56
C ARG A 130 -3.66 8.56 -0.25
N GLU A 131 -4.06 7.34 -0.12
CA GLU A 131 -4.52 6.73 1.12
C GLU A 131 -3.33 6.00 1.76
N LEU A 132 -3.20 6.09 3.08
CA LEU A 132 -2.19 5.38 3.87
C LEU A 132 -2.85 4.53 4.93
N MET A 133 -2.35 3.31 5.13
CA MET A 133 -2.75 2.40 6.21
C MET A 133 -1.51 1.90 6.94
N ASN A 134 -1.58 1.82 8.26
CA ASN A 134 -0.48 1.28 9.05
C ASN A 134 -0.35 -0.23 8.82
N VAL A 135 0.89 -0.75 8.78
CA VAL A 135 1.17 -2.16 8.52
C VAL A 135 0.54 -3.10 9.55
N TYR A 136 0.38 -2.67 10.79
CA TYR A 136 -0.30 -3.46 11.82
C TYR A 136 -1.81 -3.59 11.58
N ASP A 137 -2.46 -2.61 10.94
CA ASP A 137 -3.83 -2.77 10.47
C ASP A 137 -3.93 -3.82 9.35
N LEU A 138 -2.92 -3.91 8.48
CA LEU A 138 -2.88 -5.00 7.49
C LEU A 138 -2.72 -6.37 8.16
N ALA A 139 -1.85 -6.48 9.16
CA ALA A 139 -1.67 -7.73 9.92
C ALA A 139 -2.98 -8.15 10.62
N ASP A 140 -3.68 -7.18 11.26
CA ASP A 140 -5.01 -7.40 11.85
C ASP A 140 -6.04 -7.84 10.79
N ALA A 141 -6.01 -7.25 9.59
CA ALA A 141 -6.89 -7.68 8.49
C ALA A 141 -6.60 -9.12 8.05
N CYS A 142 -5.32 -9.50 7.92
CA CYS A 142 -4.92 -10.86 7.56
C CYS A 142 -5.45 -11.87 8.58
N GLU A 143 -5.24 -11.62 9.87
CA GLU A 143 -5.72 -12.50 10.95
C GLU A 143 -7.25 -12.57 10.96
N PHE A 144 -7.92 -11.42 10.85
CA PHE A 144 -9.38 -11.34 10.83
C PHE A 144 -9.98 -12.16 9.68
N PHE A 145 -9.52 -11.95 8.44
CA PHE A 145 -10.06 -12.64 7.27
C PHE A 145 -9.64 -14.11 7.19
N LEU A 146 -8.50 -14.50 7.77
CA LEU A 146 -8.13 -15.90 7.89
C LEU A 146 -9.13 -16.69 8.76
N LYS A 147 -9.63 -16.06 9.83
CA LYS A 147 -10.64 -16.64 10.73
C LYS A 147 -12.07 -16.53 10.19
N LYS A 148 -12.34 -15.53 9.33
CA LYS A 148 -13.68 -15.24 8.82
C LYS A 148 -14.07 -16.14 7.66
N ASN A 149 -15.33 -16.59 7.64
CA ASN A 149 -15.91 -17.18 6.44
C ASN A 149 -16.49 -16.07 5.56
N THR A 150 -16.09 -16.04 4.30
CA THR A 150 -16.58 -15.09 3.31
C THR A 150 -16.73 -15.76 1.95
N LYS A 151 -17.69 -15.27 1.16
CA LYS A 151 -17.84 -15.63 -0.26
C LYS A 151 -16.97 -14.78 -1.19
N HIS A 152 -16.37 -13.71 -0.68
CA HIS A 152 -15.57 -12.79 -1.47
C HIS A 152 -14.12 -13.29 -1.51
N THR A 153 -13.61 -13.51 -2.72
CA THR A 153 -12.18 -13.85 -2.93
C THR A 153 -11.33 -12.58 -2.90
N VAL A 154 -11.84 -11.45 -3.36
CA VAL A 154 -11.11 -10.17 -3.43
C VAL A 154 -11.72 -9.19 -2.45
N ILE A 155 -10.89 -8.59 -1.59
CA ILE A 155 -11.35 -7.66 -0.56
C ILE A 155 -10.36 -6.49 -0.44
N ASN A 156 -10.85 -5.28 -0.66
CA ASN A 156 -10.09 -4.07 -0.44
C ASN A 156 -9.93 -3.78 1.06
N VAL A 157 -8.72 -3.46 1.49
CA VAL A 157 -8.40 -3.09 2.87
C VAL A 157 -7.68 -1.74 2.92
N GLY A 158 -8.25 -0.80 3.63
CA GLY A 158 -7.78 0.58 3.71
C GLY A 158 -8.47 1.38 4.81
N THR A 159 -8.13 2.65 4.90
CA THR A 159 -8.65 3.57 5.93
C THR A 159 -9.86 4.38 5.45
N GLY A 160 -10.05 4.50 4.12
CA GLY A 160 -11.01 5.41 3.51
C GLY A 160 -10.65 6.90 3.66
N LYS A 161 -9.41 7.23 4.02
CA LYS A 161 -8.92 8.61 4.23
C LYS A 161 -7.75 8.90 3.31
N GLU A 162 -7.82 9.99 2.58
CA GLU A 162 -6.78 10.39 1.64
C GLU A 162 -6.23 11.78 1.95
N LYS A 163 -4.99 12.02 1.55
CA LYS A 163 -4.35 13.34 1.52
C LYS A 163 -3.55 13.49 0.22
N THR A 164 -3.35 14.73 -0.22
CA THR A 164 -2.40 15.03 -1.28
C THR A 164 -0.97 14.82 -0.81
N ILE A 165 -0.04 14.59 -1.74
CA ILE A 165 1.39 14.51 -1.41
C ILE A 165 1.88 15.80 -0.72
N ARG A 166 1.35 16.96 -1.13
CA ARG A 166 1.63 18.25 -0.46
C ARG A 166 1.17 18.27 1.00
N GLU A 167 -0.04 17.81 1.27
CA GLU A 167 -0.58 17.74 2.64
C GLU A 167 0.22 16.76 3.51
N PHE A 168 0.71 15.64 2.95
CA PHE A 168 1.62 14.75 3.67
C PHE A 168 2.96 15.43 4.01
N CYS A 169 3.52 16.24 3.11
CA CYS A 169 4.73 17.00 3.42
C CYS A 169 4.49 17.96 4.60
N TYR A 170 3.42 18.75 4.57
CA TYR A 170 3.09 19.66 5.67
C TYR A 170 2.78 18.92 6.97
N TYR A 171 2.08 17.79 6.87
CA TYR A 171 1.81 16.95 8.03
C TYR A 171 3.11 16.46 8.69
N ILE A 172 4.07 15.93 7.93
CA ILE A 172 5.36 15.47 8.45
C ILE A 172 6.15 16.65 9.02
N MET A 173 6.22 17.79 8.32
CA MET A 173 6.91 18.97 8.80
C MET A 173 6.35 19.48 10.14
N LYS A 174 5.02 19.50 10.28
CA LYS A 174 4.35 19.85 11.55
C LYS A 174 4.74 18.88 12.67
N LYS A 175 4.72 17.56 12.39
CA LYS A 175 5.10 16.53 13.39
C LYS A 175 6.57 16.60 13.78
N LEU A 176 7.43 17.01 12.88
CA LEU A 176 8.86 17.19 13.14
C LEU A 176 9.22 18.60 13.65
N ASN A 177 8.24 19.48 13.83
CA ASN A 177 8.44 20.88 14.23
C ASN A 177 9.54 21.54 13.38
N CYS A 178 9.31 21.60 12.05
CA CYS A 178 10.20 22.28 11.12
C CYS A 178 9.39 22.96 10.01
N ASP A 179 9.93 24.07 9.50
CA ASP A 179 9.37 24.83 8.39
C ASP A 179 10.36 24.81 7.22
N LEU A 180 9.99 24.08 6.15
CA LEU A 180 10.80 23.92 4.95
C LEU A 180 9.97 24.32 3.72
N LYS A 181 10.58 25.03 2.78
CA LYS A 181 9.96 25.26 1.47
C LYS A 181 9.92 23.97 0.67
N ILE A 182 8.79 23.69 -0.01
CA ILE A 182 8.66 22.53 -0.89
C ILE A 182 8.90 22.98 -2.33
N LYS A 183 9.90 22.41 -3.00
CA LYS A 183 10.14 22.54 -4.44
C LYS A 183 9.65 21.30 -5.16
N PHE A 184 8.60 21.42 -5.97
CA PHE A 184 8.07 20.32 -6.76
C PHE A 184 8.84 20.17 -8.07
N ASP A 185 9.35 18.96 -8.33
CA ASP A 185 10.03 18.60 -9.59
C ASP A 185 8.99 18.05 -10.58
N LYS A 186 8.48 18.94 -11.43
CA LYS A 186 7.45 18.61 -12.43
C LYS A 186 7.96 17.71 -13.57
N ASN A 187 9.27 17.54 -13.71
CA ASN A 187 9.87 16.64 -14.70
C ASN A 187 9.80 15.17 -14.26
N LYS A 188 9.45 14.92 -13.01
CA LYS A 188 9.23 13.58 -12.48
C LYS A 188 7.74 13.20 -12.52
N PRO A 189 7.41 11.90 -12.72
CA PRO A 189 6.03 11.45 -12.87
C PRO A 189 5.20 11.72 -11.62
N ASN A 190 3.92 12.06 -11.83
CA ASN A 190 2.93 12.20 -10.76
C ASN A 190 2.36 10.85 -10.28
N GLY A 191 2.49 9.79 -11.11
CA GLY A 191 1.79 8.52 -10.91
C GLY A 191 0.27 8.65 -11.06
N THR A 192 -0.47 7.72 -10.50
CA THR A 192 -1.95 7.75 -10.47
C THR A 192 -2.45 9.03 -9.79
N PRO A 193 -3.37 9.80 -10.38
CA PRO A 193 -3.83 11.08 -9.82
C PRO A 193 -4.51 10.93 -8.45
N ARG A 194 -5.35 9.90 -8.28
CA ARG A 194 -6.06 9.60 -7.04
C ARG A 194 -6.13 8.09 -6.83
N LYS A 195 -5.89 7.63 -5.60
CA LYS A 195 -5.98 6.22 -5.24
C LYS A 195 -6.50 6.07 -3.81
N ILE A 196 -7.81 5.86 -3.70
CA ILE A 196 -8.52 5.54 -2.47
C ILE A 196 -9.41 4.32 -2.70
N LEU A 197 -9.43 3.38 -1.77
CA LEU A 197 -10.18 2.15 -1.90
C LEU A 197 -11.59 2.27 -1.32
N ASN A 198 -12.55 1.64 -1.98
CA ASN A 198 -13.82 1.33 -1.37
C ASN A 198 -13.66 0.06 -0.54
N CYS A 199 -13.81 0.18 0.77
CA CYS A 199 -13.66 -0.93 1.72
C CYS A 199 -15.02 -1.42 2.25
N ASN A 200 -16.10 -1.26 1.50
CA ASN A 200 -17.44 -1.66 1.95
C ASN A 200 -17.56 -3.16 2.18
N ILE A 201 -16.89 -4.01 1.40
CA ILE A 201 -16.87 -5.45 1.62
C ILE A 201 -16.20 -5.76 2.97
N ALA A 202 -15.02 -5.19 3.25
CA ALA A 202 -14.36 -5.39 4.53
C ALA A 202 -15.24 -4.92 5.70
N LYS A 203 -15.86 -3.75 5.59
CA LYS A 203 -16.78 -3.19 6.60
C LYS A 203 -18.00 -4.06 6.82
N SER A 204 -18.62 -4.61 5.78
CA SER A 204 -19.79 -5.49 5.91
C SER A 204 -19.45 -6.80 6.65
N HIS A 205 -18.19 -7.21 6.66
CA HIS A 205 -17.71 -8.32 7.47
C HIS A 205 -17.33 -7.92 8.91
N GLY A 206 -17.35 -6.62 9.24
CA GLY A 206 -17.02 -6.08 10.56
C GLY A 206 -15.56 -5.62 10.72
N TRP A 207 -14.76 -5.59 9.63
CA TRP A 207 -13.39 -5.12 9.70
C TRP A 207 -13.26 -3.64 9.27
N THR A 208 -12.50 -2.88 10.06
CA THR A 208 -12.07 -1.51 9.73
C THR A 208 -10.66 -1.27 10.30
N SER A 209 -9.89 -0.39 9.65
CA SER A 209 -8.61 0.06 10.20
C SER A 209 -8.79 0.78 11.54
N LYS A 210 -7.91 0.53 12.51
CA LYS A 210 -8.00 1.01 13.89
C LYS A 210 -6.93 2.07 14.22
N ILE A 211 -5.83 2.08 13.45
CA ILE A 211 -4.68 2.94 13.74
C ILE A 211 -4.83 4.26 13.00
N SER A 212 -4.97 5.36 13.76
CA SER A 212 -4.98 6.70 13.19
C SER A 212 -3.62 7.06 12.58
N LEU A 213 -3.61 8.01 11.62
CA LEU A 213 -2.36 8.48 11.01
C LEU A 213 -1.39 9.03 12.07
N ASP A 214 -1.89 9.69 13.12
CA ASP A 214 -1.07 10.23 14.20
C ASP A 214 -0.40 9.14 15.04
N LYS A 215 -1.15 8.12 15.44
CA LYS A 215 -0.62 6.97 16.19
C LYS A 215 0.39 6.20 15.34
N GLY A 216 0.05 5.90 14.10
CA GLY A 216 0.92 5.17 13.20
C GLY A 216 2.19 5.96 12.85
N PHE A 217 2.08 7.30 12.67
CA PHE A 217 3.26 8.15 12.45
C PHE A 217 4.22 8.10 13.64
N LYS A 218 3.71 8.21 14.87
CA LYS A 218 4.54 8.14 16.09
C LYS A 218 5.35 6.85 16.11
N MET A 219 4.70 5.70 15.96
CA MET A 219 5.36 4.39 15.95
C MET A 219 6.41 4.27 14.82
N THR A 220 6.06 4.75 13.63
CA THR A 220 6.96 4.73 12.46
C THR A 220 8.18 5.63 12.68
N PHE A 221 7.97 6.82 13.25
CA PHE A 221 9.03 7.79 13.47
C PHE A 221 9.99 7.34 14.60
N GLU A 222 9.47 6.79 15.68
CA GLU A 222 10.28 6.20 16.76
C GLU A 222 11.21 5.10 16.21
N ASN A 223 10.65 4.15 15.47
CA ASN A 223 11.45 3.09 14.82
C ASN A 223 12.45 3.66 13.79
N PHE A 224 12.06 4.70 13.02
CA PHE A 224 12.95 5.36 12.08
C PHE A 224 14.15 5.99 12.79
N ILE A 225 13.96 6.68 13.92
CA ILE A 225 15.04 7.32 14.66
C ILE A 225 15.98 6.30 15.26
N GLU A 226 15.46 5.25 15.91
CA GLU A 226 16.26 4.16 16.48
C GLU A 226 17.18 3.50 15.45
N ASN A 227 16.71 3.39 14.21
CA ASN A 227 17.43 2.74 13.12
C ASN A 227 18.06 3.72 12.11
N TYR A 228 18.03 5.04 12.39
CA TYR A 228 18.43 6.05 11.40
C TYR A 228 19.84 5.83 10.82
N ASN A 229 20.79 5.43 11.64
CA ASN A 229 22.17 5.19 11.20
C ASN A 229 22.31 3.99 10.24
N LYS A 230 21.37 3.05 10.26
CA LYS A 230 21.34 1.90 9.33
C LYS A 230 20.79 2.29 7.93
N PHE A 231 20.16 3.46 7.81
CA PHE A 231 19.53 3.93 6.58
C PHE A 231 20.37 4.98 5.82
N ASN A 232 21.58 5.28 6.26
CA ASN A 232 22.50 6.27 5.66
C ASN A 232 23.63 5.63 4.90
#